data_a98bf65a8b1d262b7d89d8e05d1d83b9
#
_entry.id   a98bf65a8b1d262b7d89d8e05d1d83b9
#
_cell.length_a   1.000
_cell.length_b   1.000
_cell.length_c   1.000
_cell.angle_alpha   90.00
_cell.angle_beta   90.00
_cell.angle_gamma   90.00
#
_symmetry.space_group_name_H-M   'P 1'
#
loop_
_entity.id
_entity.type
_entity.pdbx_description
1 polymer ?
#
loop_
_entity_poly.entity_id
_entity_poly.type
_entity_poly.pdbx_seq_one_letter_code
_entity_poly.pdbx_strand_id
1 'polypeptide(L)'
;MDQHIIARFNDTILHEAMRRYGIAKDQIKPLDAFESFIYEFEREGEGFILRIGHSFRKSEALMQGEVDWLNYLARGGVSVARAIPSENGKLIEAIDDGQTGQFFVTAFIKAHGQQPWVAGWTSTRYENYGRLLGSMHALAVDYQPVPAWRRPEWNDVSLNFIELYLPESEVIAHQKYVSLMEHIHALPKDITS
;
A
#
# COMPACT_ATOMS: atom_id res chain seq x y z
N MET A 1 -6.61 5.39 11.24
CA MET A 1 -5.94 6.53 10.54
C MET A 1 -5.60 7.61 11.56
N ASP A 2 -4.50 8.34 11.33
CA ASP A 2 -4.09 9.45 12.17
C ASP A 2 -5.13 10.60 12.15
N GLN A 3 -5.50 11.13 13.32
CA GLN A 3 -6.53 12.18 13.44
C GLN A 3 -6.15 13.47 12.69
N HIS A 4 -4.85 13.79 12.64
CA HIS A 4 -4.36 14.93 11.89
C HIS A 4 -4.54 14.78 10.38
N ILE A 5 -4.43 13.57 9.86
CA ILE A 5 -4.68 13.29 8.44
C ILE A 5 -6.18 13.34 8.13
N ILE A 6 -7.02 12.78 9.03
CA ILE A 6 -8.47 12.83 8.88
C ILE A 6 -8.96 14.29 8.83
N ALA A 7 -8.43 15.15 9.70
CA ALA A 7 -8.81 16.55 9.75
C ALA A 7 -8.43 17.37 8.50
N ARG A 8 -7.42 16.91 7.73
CA ARG A 8 -7.01 17.54 6.46
C ARG A 8 -7.79 17.07 5.25
N PHE A 9 -8.36 15.85 5.33
CA PHE A 9 -9.14 15.31 4.24
C PHE A 9 -10.53 15.94 4.19
N ASN A 10 -10.93 16.42 3.01
CA ASN A 10 -12.19 17.11 2.81
C ASN A 10 -12.76 16.83 1.40
N ASP A 11 -13.98 17.30 1.17
CA ASP A 11 -14.70 17.10 -0.10
C ASP A 11 -13.94 17.67 -1.31
N THR A 12 -13.18 18.74 -1.16
CA THR A 12 -12.39 19.31 -2.26
C THR A 12 -11.32 18.33 -2.72
N ILE A 13 -10.61 17.70 -1.79
CA ILE A 13 -9.59 16.68 -2.09
C ILE A 13 -10.24 15.45 -2.74
N LEU A 14 -11.36 14.99 -2.19
CA LEU A 14 -12.09 13.86 -2.77
C LEU A 14 -12.57 14.15 -4.19
N HIS A 15 -13.18 15.32 -4.41
CA HIS A 15 -13.68 15.71 -5.73
C HIS A 15 -12.53 15.85 -6.75
N GLU A 16 -11.39 16.39 -6.35
CA GLU A 16 -10.21 16.47 -7.21
C GLU A 16 -9.64 15.08 -7.52
N ALA A 17 -9.59 14.17 -6.55
CA ALA A 17 -9.19 12.79 -6.79
C ALA A 17 -10.13 12.10 -7.79
N MET A 18 -11.43 12.24 -7.61
CA MET A 18 -12.43 11.70 -8.52
C MET A 18 -12.27 12.27 -9.94
N ARG A 19 -12.12 13.58 -10.07
CA ARG A 19 -11.91 14.25 -11.36
C ARG A 19 -10.71 13.68 -12.11
N ARG A 20 -9.60 13.44 -11.41
CA ARG A 20 -8.38 12.88 -12.03
C ARG A 20 -8.53 11.45 -12.53
N TYR A 21 -9.48 10.70 -12.00
CA TYR A 21 -9.76 9.33 -12.42
C TYR A 21 -11.08 9.19 -13.21
N GLY A 22 -11.68 10.31 -13.64
CA GLY A 22 -12.91 10.30 -14.44
C GLY A 22 -14.12 9.71 -13.71
N ILE A 23 -14.19 9.84 -12.37
CA ILE A 23 -15.24 9.27 -11.54
C ILE A 23 -16.36 10.31 -11.34
N ALA A 24 -17.59 9.97 -11.72
CA ALA A 24 -18.75 10.82 -11.48
C ALA A 24 -19.16 10.80 -9.98
N LYS A 25 -19.78 11.87 -9.52
CA LYS A 25 -20.03 12.10 -8.08
C LYS A 25 -20.93 11.05 -7.43
N ASP A 26 -21.82 10.45 -8.19
CA ASP A 26 -22.77 9.42 -7.77
C ASP A 26 -22.23 7.97 -7.91
N GLN A 27 -21.03 7.82 -8.46
CA GLN A 27 -20.43 6.52 -8.75
C GLN A 27 -19.44 6.04 -7.70
N ILE A 28 -19.26 6.79 -6.59
CA ILE A 28 -18.26 6.48 -5.58
C ILE A 28 -18.91 6.07 -4.26
N LYS A 29 -18.42 4.97 -3.67
CA LYS A 29 -18.89 4.44 -2.40
C LYS A 29 -17.73 4.27 -1.43
N PRO A 30 -17.80 4.87 -0.22
CA PRO A 30 -16.75 4.68 0.78
C PRO A 30 -16.72 3.23 1.29
N LEU A 31 -15.51 2.72 1.55
CA LEU A 31 -15.26 1.44 2.19
C LEU A 31 -14.53 1.65 3.51
N ASP A 32 -14.72 0.72 4.45
CA ASP A 32 -13.96 0.73 5.70
C ASP A 32 -12.49 0.49 5.43
N ALA A 33 -11.64 1.34 6.02
CA ALA A 33 -10.20 1.26 5.85
C ALA A 33 -9.46 1.76 7.09
N PHE A 34 -8.25 1.24 7.31
CA PHE A 34 -7.46 1.55 8.50
C PHE A 34 -6.45 2.70 8.28
N GLU A 35 -5.73 2.71 7.17
CA GLU A 35 -4.60 3.64 6.95
C GLU A 35 -4.80 4.64 5.80
N SER A 36 -5.81 4.44 4.98
CA SER A 36 -6.09 5.25 3.80
C SER A 36 -7.59 5.46 3.66
N PHE A 37 -8.02 6.46 2.94
CA PHE A 37 -9.41 6.58 2.51
C PHE A 37 -9.58 5.68 1.30
N ILE A 38 -10.49 4.72 1.39
CA ILE A 38 -10.75 3.73 0.35
C ILE A 38 -12.17 3.90 -0.16
N TYR A 39 -12.30 3.91 -1.47
CA TYR A 39 -13.59 4.01 -2.13
C TYR A 39 -13.69 2.96 -3.23
N GLU A 40 -14.88 2.46 -3.42
CA GLU A 40 -15.24 1.64 -4.57
C GLU A 40 -15.94 2.51 -5.60
N PHE A 41 -15.63 2.29 -6.88
CA PHE A 41 -16.35 2.89 -8.00
C PHE A 41 -16.47 1.90 -9.16
N GLU A 42 -17.39 2.18 -10.06
CA GLU A 42 -17.63 1.38 -11.26
C GLU A 42 -17.46 2.24 -12.51
N ARG A 43 -16.87 1.68 -13.54
CA ARG A 43 -16.74 2.30 -14.85
C ARG A 43 -16.90 1.23 -15.93
N GLU A 44 -17.82 1.43 -16.86
CA GLU A 44 -18.10 0.51 -17.98
C GLU A 44 -18.41 -0.94 -17.56
N GLY A 45 -19.05 -1.11 -16.39
CA GLY A 45 -19.38 -2.41 -15.82
C GLY A 45 -18.22 -3.13 -15.11
N GLU A 46 -17.06 -2.50 -14.99
CA GLU A 46 -15.93 -2.99 -14.20
C GLU A 46 -15.81 -2.24 -12.87
N GLY A 47 -15.51 -3.00 -11.81
CA GLY A 47 -15.30 -2.47 -10.47
C GLY A 47 -13.85 -2.03 -10.25
N PHE A 48 -13.67 -0.92 -9.55
CA PHE A 48 -12.37 -0.34 -9.20
C PHE A 48 -12.33 0.09 -7.75
N ILE A 49 -11.12 0.22 -7.22
CA ILE A 49 -10.83 0.76 -5.90
C ILE A 49 -9.98 2.03 -6.04
N LEU A 50 -10.47 3.14 -5.52
CA LEU A 50 -9.71 4.37 -5.35
C LEU A 50 -9.13 4.41 -3.94
N ARG A 51 -7.81 4.53 -3.82
CA ARG A 51 -7.10 4.64 -2.55
C ARG A 51 -6.44 6.02 -2.44
N ILE A 52 -6.73 6.71 -1.35
CA ILE A 52 -6.17 8.03 -1.06
C ILE A 52 -5.39 7.93 0.25
N GLY A 53 -4.08 8.00 0.18
CA GLY A 53 -3.16 8.00 1.31
C GLY A 53 -2.50 9.37 1.49
N HIS A 54 -1.81 9.61 2.62
CA HIS A 54 -1.15 10.88 2.89
C HIS A 54 0.37 10.74 2.95
N SER A 55 1.09 11.77 2.51
CA SER A 55 2.56 11.84 2.47
C SER A 55 3.23 11.73 3.85
N PHE A 56 2.49 11.94 4.93
CA PHE A 56 2.97 11.70 6.29
C PHE A 56 3.36 10.24 6.55
N ARG A 57 2.72 9.29 5.86
CA ARG A 57 2.96 7.85 6.05
C ARG A 57 3.82 7.23 4.97
N LYS A 58 3.71 7.69 3.74
CA LYS A 58 4.40 7.09 2.60
C LYS A 58 4.89 8.19 1.66
N SER A 59 6.15 8.14 1.27
CA SER A 59 6.64 9.00 0.20
C SER A 59 6.08 8.56 -1.16
N GLU A 60 6.09 9.48 -2.12
CA GLU A 60 5.71 9.16 -3.50
C GLU A 60 6.56 8.02 -4.08
N ALA A 61 7.87 8.02 -3.80
CA ALA A 61 8.79 6.97 -4.25
C ALA A 61 8.40 5.57 -3.74
N LEU A 62 7.99 5.47 -2.46
CA LEU A 62 7.50 4.20 -1.91
C LEU A 62 6.21 3.72 -2.58
N MET A 63 5.32 4.65 -2.91
CA MET A 63 4.09 4.33 -3.62
C MET A 63 4.35 3.95 -5.08
N GLN A 64 5.29 4.62 -5.75
CA GLN A 64 5.72 4.24 -7.09
C GLN A 64 6.28 2.81 -7.11
N GLY A 65 7.13 2.46 -6.14
CA GLY A 65 7.65 1.09 -6.01
C GLY A 65 6.56 0.05 -5.74
N GLU A 66 5.56 0.38 -4.92
CA GLU A 66 4.42 -0.51 -4.68
C GLU A 66 3.63 -0.76 -5.97
N VAL A 67 3.31 0.29 -6.70
CA VAL A 67 2.51 0.22 -7.93
C VAL A 67 3.29 -0.47 -9.06
N ASP A 68 4.59 -0.19 -9.19
CA ASP A 68 5.45 -0.85 -10.17
C ASP A 68 5.53 -2.35 -9.91
N TRP A 69 5.74 -2.76 -8.66
CA TRP A 69 5.74 -4.16 -8.26
C TRP A 69 4.41 -4.86 -8.57
N LEU A 70 3.28 -4.28 -8.17
CA LEU A 70 1.96 -4.86 -8.44
C LEU A 70 1.69 -5.02 -9.93
N ASN A 71 2.05 -4.01 -10.73
CA ASN A 71 1.88 -4.07 -12.18
C ASN A 71 2.85 -5.05 -12.85
N TYR A 72 4.06 -5.22 -12.30
CA TYR A 72 5.00 -6.26 -12.75
C TYR A 72 4.42 -7.66 -12.51
N LEU A 73 3.92 -7.94 -11.31
CA LEU A 73 3.28 -9.21 -10.97
C LEU A 73 2.07 -9.50 -11.88
N ALA A 74 1.22 -8.50 -12.10
CA ALA A 74 0.05 -8.63 -12.97
C ALA A 74 0.45 -8.95 -14.42
N ARG A 75 1.51 -8.31 -14.95
CA ARG A 75 2.05 -8.63 -16.28
C ARG A 75 2.62 -10.05 -16.35
N GLY A 76 3.17 -10.54 -15.24
CA GLY A 76 3.63 -11.93 -15.11
C GLY A 76 2.52 -12.96 -14.91
N GLY A 77 1.25 -12.55 -14.98
CA GLY A 77 0.08 -13.44 -14.87
C GLY A 77 -0.35 -13.76 -13.44
N VAL A 78 0.20 -13.09 -12.43
CA VAL A 78 -0.23 -13.23 -11.04
C VAL A 78 -1.53 -12.46 -10.82
N SER A 79 -2.50 -13.09 -10.18
CA SER A 79 -3.80 -12.49 -9.86
C SER A 79 -3.68 -11.52 -8.68
N VAL A 80 -3.24 -10.30 -8.98
CA VAL A 80 -3.14 -9.18 -8.02
C VAL A 80 -3.92 -7.98 -8.52
N ALA A 81 -4.26 -7.07 -7.60
CA ALA A 81 -4.92 -5.81 -7.93
C ALA A 81 -3.96 -4.92 -8.73
N ARG A 82 -4.19 -4.81 -10.03
CA ARG A 82 -3.38 -3.97 -10.93
C ARG A 82 -3.78 -2.50 -10.80
N ALA A 83 -2.79 -1.61 -10.66
CA ALA A 83 -3.04 -0.19 -10.72
C ALA A 83 -3.36 0.26 -12.15
N ILE A 84 -4.30 1.19 -12.26
CA ILE A 84 -4.72 1.81 -13.52
C ILE A 84 -4.31 3.29 -13.56
N PRO A 85 -4.03 3.83 -14.77
CA PRO A 85 -3.69 5.25 -14.90
C PRO A 85 -4.90 6.16 -14.67
N SER A 86 -4.62 7.36 -14.19
CA SER A 86 -5.55 8.49 -14.18
C SER A 86 -5.82 9.00 -15.60
N GLU A 87 -6.74 9.95 -15.74
CA GLU A 87 -6.99 10.69 -16.99
C GLU A 87 -5.74 11.44 -17.50
N ASN A 88 -4.79 11.74 -16.61
CA ASN A 88 -3.50 12.34 -16.95
C ASN A 88 -2.42 11.30 -17.34
N GLY A 89 -2.75 10.01 -17.37
CA GLY A 89 -1.82 8.92 -17.65
C GLY A 89 -0.90 8.55 -16.48
N LYS A 90 -1.12 9.07 -15.28
CA LYS A 90 -0.30 8.81 -14.09
C LYS A 90 -0.89 7.66 -13.26
N LEU A 91 -0.05 6.79 -12.74
CA LEU A 91 -0.47 5.75 -11.81
C LEU A 91 -0.65 6.28 -10.38
N ILE A 92 0.02 7.38 -10.05
CA ILE A 92 -0.12 8.09 -8.77
C ILE A 92 -0.35 9.56 -9.06
N GLU A 93 -1.41 10.12 -8.51
CA GLU A 93 -1.70 11.53 -8.52
C GLU A 93 -1.41 12.13 -7.15
N ALA A 94 -0.80 13.31 -7.11
CA ALA A 94 -0.54 14.04 -5.88
C ALA A 94 -1.45 15.27 -5.80
N ILE A 95 -2.17 15.42 -4.69
CA ILE A 95 -3.06 16.54 -4.41
C ILE A 95 -2.56 17.22 -3.14
N ASP A 96 -2.29 18.51 -3.22
CA ASP A 96 -1.86 19.33 -2.08
C ASP A 96 -2.93 19.31 -0.97
N ASP A 97 -2.51 19.20 0.29
CA ASP A 97 -3.42 19.17 1.45
C ASP A 97 -3.78 20.55 1.98
N GLY A 98 -3.27 21.60 1.33
CA GLY A 98 -3.44 23.00 1.74
C GLY A 98 -2.52 23.44 2.89
N GLN A 99 -1.57 22.58 3.31
CA GLN A 99 -0.61 22.84 4.39
C GLN A 99 0.80 22.44 3.96
N THR A 100 1.35 21.39 4.56
CA THR A 100 2.75 20.95 4.32
C THR A 100 2.84 19.54 3.74
N GLY A 101 1.72 18.96 3.31
CA GLY A 101 1.63 17.59 2.84
C GLY A 101 0.86 17.44 1.55
N GLN A 102 0.76 16.21 1.10
CA GLN A 102 0.02 15.83 -0.10
C GLN A 102 -0.78 14.57 0.14
N PHE A 103 -1.93 14.49 -0.51
CA PHE A 103 -2.66 13.22 -0.66
C PHE A 103 -2.23 12.56 -1.96
N PHE A 104 -1.78 11.30 -1.86
CA PHE A 104 -1.47 10.46 -3.00
C PHE A 104 -2.67 9.59 -3.35
N VAL A 105 -3.09 9.66 -4.60
CA VAL A 105 -4.26 8.95 -5.11
C VAL A 105 -3.82 7.88 -6.09
N THR A 106 -4.29 6.66 -5.89
CA THR A 106 -4.08 5.52 -6.79
C THR A 106 -5.39 4.80 -7.03
N ALA A 107 -5.61 4.28 -8.22
CA ALA A 107 -6.75 3.42 -8.50
C ALA A 107 -6.31 2.03 -8.95
N PHE A 108 -7.09 1.02 -8.59
CA PHE A 108 -6.80 -0.38 -8.87
C PHE A 108 -8.03 -1.08 -9.44
N ILE A 109 -7.82 -2.09 -10.25
CA ILE A 109 -8.89 -3.02 -10.61
C ILE A 109 -9.33 -3.74 -9.34
N LYS A 110 -10.63 -3.75 -9.07
CA LYS A 110 -11.20 -4.43 -7.91
C LYS A 110 -11.02 -5.94 -8.07
N ALA A 111 -10.48 -6.59 -7.04
CA ALA A 111 -10.37 -8.03 -7.00
C ALA A 111 -11.76 -8.67 -6.95
N HIS A 112 -11.96 -9.72 -7.74
CA HIS A 112 -13.17 -10.53 -7.71
C HIS A 112 -13.13 -11.53 -6.56
N GLY A 113 -14.29 -11.87 -6.00
CA GLY A 113 -14.44 -12.89 -4.98
C GLY A 113 -14.86 -12.36 -3.62
N GLN A 114 -14.67 -13.16 -2.60
CA GLN A 114 -15.01 -12.86 -1.22
C GLN A 114 -13.79 -12.97 -0.32
N GLN A 115 -13.76 -12.14 0.70
CA GLN A 115 -12.70 -12.18 1.71
C GLN A 115 -12.69 -13.54 2.43
N PRO A 116 -11.51 -14.11 2.72
CA PRO A 116 -11.38 -15.45 3.29
C PRO A 116 -12.12 -15.65 4.61
N TRP A 117 -12.18 -14.61 5.45
CA TRP A 117 -12.91 -14.67 6.73
C TRP A 117 -14.44 -14.70 6.58
N VAL A 118 -14.98 -14.27 5.44
CA VAL A 118 -16.40 -14.40 5.12
C VAL A 118 -16.70 -15.78 4.58
N ALA A 119 -15.86 -16.28 3.68
CA ALA A 119 -16.09 -17.51 2.96
C ALA A 119 -15.48 -18.77 3.63
N GLY A 120 -14.71 -18.59 4.73
CA GLY A 120 -14.00 -19.66 5.44
C GLY A 120 -12.77 -20.21 4.69
N TRP A 121 -11.85 -20.84 5.41
CA TRP A 121 -10.66 -21.47 4.86
C TRP A 121 -10.94 -22.96 4.56
N THR A 122 -10.60 -23.39 3.35
CA THR A 122 -10.65 -24.80 2.91
C THR A 122 -9.28 -25.23 2.41
N SER A 123 -9.00 -26.54 2.32
CA SER A 123 -7.74 -27.08 1.77
C SER A 123 -7.43 -26.48 0.40
N THR A 124 -8.42 -26.41 -0.49
CA THR A 124 -8.27 -25.82 -1.83
C THR A 124 -7.88 -24.34 -1.78
N ARG A 125 -8.41 -23.56 -0.81
CA ARG A 125 -8.03 -22.15 -0.64
C ARG A 125 -6.60 -22.00 -0.15
N TYR A 126 -6.16 -22.84 0.79
CA TYR A 126 -4.76 -22.88 1.21
C TYR A 126 -3.82 -23.23 0.05
N GLU A 127 -4.17 -24.22 -0.77
CA GLU A 127 -3.38 -24.57 -1.96
C GLU A 127 -3.32 -23.42 -2.97
N ASN A 128 -4.44 -22.77 -3.27
CA ASN A 128 -4.50 -21.64 -4.18
C ASN A 128 -3.68 -20.44 -3.65
N TYR A 129 -3.75 -20.18 -2.35
CA TYR A 129 -2.94 -19.14 -1.72
C TYR A 129 -1.44 -19.46 -1.79
N GLY A 130 -1.06 -20.72 -1.53
CA GLY A 130 0.32 -21.18 -1.70
C GLY A 130 0.83 -21.06 -3.13
N ARG A 131 0.00 -21.42 -4.12
CA ARG A 131 0.36 -21.20 -5.55
C ARG A 131 0.52 -19.73 -5.89
N LEU A 132 -0.36 -18.87 -5.39
CA LEU A 132 -0.26 -17.42 -5.59
C LEU A 132 1.07 -16.89 -5.04
N LEU A 133 1.42 -17.22 -3.79
CA LEU A 133 2.69 -16.81 -3.19
C LEU A 133 3.89 -17.38 -3.95
N GLY A 134 3.86 -18.65 -4.33
CA GLY A 134 4.92 -19.26 -5.13
C GLY A 134 5.13 -18.59 -6.48
N SER A 135 4.05 -18.18 -7.14
CA SER A 135 4.13 -17.42 -8.40
C SER A 135 4.73 -16.02 -8.20
N MET A 136 4.37 -15.34 -7.10
CA MET A 136 4.97 -14.05 -6.74
C MET A 136 6.47 -14.18 -6.47
N HIS A 137 6.88 -15.19 -5.71
CA HIS A 137 8.29 -15.46 -5.41
C HIS A 137 9.09 -15.79 -6.69
N ALA A 138 8.53 -16.61 -7.58
CA ALA A 138 9.20 -16.93 -8.83
C ALA A 138 9.48 -15.69 -9.70
N LEU A 139 8.54 -14.76 -9.76
CA LEU A 139 8.71 -13.50 -10.46
C LEU A 139 9.65 -12.53 -9.72
N ALA A 140 9.69 -12.60 -8.39
CA ALA A 140 10.55 -11.72 -7.59
C ALA A 140 12.03 -11.90 -7.89
N VAL A 141 12.46 -13.10 -8.30
CA VAL A 141 13.87 -13.40 -8.63
C VAL A 141 14.39 -12.49 -9.74
N ASP A 142 13.57 -12.20 -10.74
CA ASP A 142 13.96 -11.42 -11.92
C ASP A 142 13.51 -9.95 -11.85
N TYR A 143 12.82 -9.57 -10.78
CA TYR A 143 12.33 -8.21 -10.63
C TYR A 143 13.46 -7.22 -10.37
N GLN A 144 13.55 -6.21 -11.23
CA GLN A 144 14.52 -5.13 -11.10
C GLN A 144 13.78 -3.80 -10.84
N PRO A 145 13.67 -3.36 -9.59
CA PRO A 145 13.01 -2.10 -9.27
C PRO A 145 13.81 -0.92 -9.83
N VAL A 146 13.12 0.13 -10.23
CA VAL A 146 13.76 1.41 -10.50
C VAL A 146 14.44 1.89 -9.20
N PRO A 147 15.74 2.25 -9.22
CA PRO A 147 16.47 2.56 -7.98
C PRO A 147 15.82 3.64 -7.12
N ALA A 148 15.23 4.67 -7.75
CA ALA A 148 14.53 5.75 -7.05
C ALA A 148 13.22 5.29 -6.36
N TRP A 149 12.69 4.13 -6.73
CA TRP A 149 11.44 3.55 -6.21
C TRP A 149 11.68 2.30 -5.38
N ARG A 150 12.94 2.02 -5.03
CA ARG A 150 13.28 0.85 -4.22
C ARG A 150 12.54 0.91 -2.89
N ARG A 151 11.91 -0.18 -2.56
CA ARG A 151 11.25 -0.34 -1.26
C ARG A 151 12.31 -0.54 -0.17
N PRO A 152 12.02 -0.13 1.09
CA PRO A 152 12.90 -0.43 2.20
C PRO A 152 13.14 -1.93 2.33
N GLU A 153 14.31 -2.30 2.73
CA GLU A 153 14.60 -3.66 3.14
C GLU A 153 13.88 -3.98 4.46
N TRP A 154 13.72 -5.25 4.76
CA TRP A 154 13.00 -5.70 5.96
C TRP A 154 13.58 -5.13 7.26
N ASN A 155 14.87 -4.78 7.27
CA ASN A 155 15.60 -4.23 8.42
C ASN A 155 15.79 -2.70 8.38
N ASP A 156 15.21 -1.99 7.40
CA ASP A 156 15.53 -0.57 7.20
C ASP A 156 14.74 0.40 8.09
N VAL A 157 13.46 0.22 8.27
CA VAL A 157 12.66 1.41 8.63
C VAL A 157 11.69 1.22 9.78
N SER A 158 10.94 0.16 9.81
CA SER A 158 9.80 0.06 10.73
C SER A 158 10.21 -0.14 12.18
N LEU A 159 11.42 -0.59 12.40
CA LEU A 159 11.93 -0.87 13.75
C LEU A 159 12.42 0.39 14.47
N ASN A 160 12.88 1.40 13.73
CA ASN A 160 13.33 2.67 14.33
C ASN A 160 12.19 3.52 14.90
N PHE A 161 10.94 3.27 14.50
CA PHE A 161 9.78 3.97 15.05
C PHE A 161 9.46 3.59 16.50
N ILE A 162 9.89 2.43 16.97
CA ILE A 162 9.61 2.01 18.34
C ILE A 162 10.28 2.95 19.34
N GLU A 163 11.49 3.46 19.06
CA GLU A 163 12.17 4.43 19.92
C GLU A 163 11.37 5.71 20.13
N LEU A 164 10.60 6.14 19.13
CA LEU A 164 9.75 7.33 19.23
C LEU A 164 8.50 7.12 20.09
N TYR A 165 8.06 5.89 20.24
CA TYR A 165 6.79 5.55 20.90
C TYR A 165 6.99 4.83 22.24
N LEU A 166 8.19 4.31 22.49
CA LEU A 166 8.49 3.64 23.75
C LEU A 166 8.87 4.69 24.80
N PRO A 167 8.11 4.83 25.91
CA PRO A 167 8.42 5.81 26.95
C PRO A 167 9.84 5.63 27.50
N GLU A 168 10.56 6.71 27.75
CA GLU A 168 11.92 6.67 28.34
C GLU A 168 11.94 5.98 29.71
N SER A 169 10.82 5.99 30.45
CA SER A 169 10.67 5.29 31.75
C SER A 169 10.77 3.77 31.62
N GLU A 170 10.56 3.20 30.40
CA GLU A 170 10.60 1.76 30.18
C GLU A 170 12.02 1.25 29.87
N VAL A 171 12.95 1.49 30.81
CA VAL A 171 14.39 1.22 30.66
C VAL A 171 14.69 -0.22 30.23
N ILE A 172 14.01 -1.21 30.82
CA ILE A 172 14.24 -2.62 30.49
C ILE A 172 13.78 -2.92 29.06
N ALA A 173 12.65 -2.34 28.63
CA ALA A 173 12.14 -2.51 27.30
C ALA A 173 13.08 -1.86 26.25
N HIS A 174 13.62 -0.67 26.53
CA HIS A 174 14.62 -0.01 25.71
C HIS A 174 15.89 -0.86 25.54
N GLN A 175 16.45 -1.38 26.64
CA GLN A 175 17.64 -2.23 26.58
C GLN A 175 17.43 -3.48 25.75
N LYS A 176 16.27 -4.15 25.91
CA LYS A 176 15.92 -5.33 25.12
C LYS A 176 15.72 -4.98 23.64
N TYR A 177 15.10 -3.84 23.34
CA TYR A 177 14.93 -3.35 21.99
C TYR A 177 16.28 -3.10 21.31
N VAL A 178 17.18 -2.35 21.93
CA VAL A 178 18.53 -2.08 21.38
C VAL A 178 19.27 -3.39 21.08
N SER A 179 19.30 -4.31 22.06
CA SER A 179 19.94 -5.62 21.88
C SER A 179 19.33 -6.44 20.75
N LEU A 180 17.99 -6.40 20.62
CA LEU A 180 17.30 -7.09 19.52
C LEU A 180 17.64 -6.46 18.16
N MET A 181 17.70 -5.13 18.08
CA MET A 181 18.06 -4.41 16.86
C MET A 181 19.48 -4.70 16.40
N GLU A 182 20.45 -4.73 17.33
CA GLU A 182 21.82 -5.12 17.05
C GLU A 182 21.87 -6.55 16.45
N HIS A 183 21.12 -7.47 17.06
CA HIS A 183 21.04 -8.85 16.56
C HIS A 183 20.40 -8.93 15.16
N ILE A 184 19.32 -8.23 14.94
CA ILE A 184 18.63 -8.17 13.65
C ILE A 184 19.54 -7.59 12.55
N HIS A 185 20.26 -6.50 12.84
CA HIS A 185 21.16 -5.88 11.89
C HIS A 185 22.39 -6.74 11.57
N ALA A 186 22.76 -7.65 12.49
CA ALA A 186 23.84 -8.61 12.27
C ALA A 186 23.43 -9.81 11.43
N LEU A 187 22.15 -10.03 11.16
CA LEU A 187 21.69 -11.12 10.31
C LEU A 187 22.17 -10.91 8.85
N PRO A 188 22.58 -11.99 8.17
CA PRO A 188 22.95 -11.93 6.76
C PRO A 188 21.80 -11.39 5.91
N LYS A 189 22.10 -10.45 5.02
CA LYS A 189 21.08 -9.81 4.15
C LYS A 189 20.52 -10.74 3.06
N ASP A 190 21.24 -11.80 2.75
CA ASP A 190 20.91 -12.80 1.75
C ASP A 190 19.84 -13.81 2.19
N ILE A 191 19.47 -13.81 3.48
CA ILE A 191 18.38 -14.69 4.00
C ILE A 191 16.99 -14.26 3.53
N THR A 192 16.84 -13.07 2.97
CA THR A 192 15.53 -12.43 2.69
C THR A 192 15.23 -12.21 1.21
N SER A 193 16.03 -12.75 0.31
CA SER A 193 15.76 -12.70 -1.12
C SER A 193 14.87 -13.84 -1.62
#